data_34a5bc62deb439e186b44218c5aa7106
#
_entry.id   34a5bc62deb439e186b44218c5aa7106
#
_cell.length_a   1.000
_cell.length_b   1.000
_cell.length_c   1.000
_cell.angle_alpha   90.00
_cell.angle_beta   90.00
_cell.angle_gamma   90.00
#
_symmetry.space_group_name_H-M   'P 1'
#
loop_
_entity.id
_entity.type
_entity.pdbx_description
1 polymer ?
#
loop_
_entity_poly.entity_id
_entity_poly.type
_entity_poly.pdbx_seq_one_letter_code
_entity_poly.pdbx_strand_id
1 'polypeptide(L)' 'MYMLYLNSDQFAEALERIDTVVLPIGMTEAHGHHCPLGTDVIIPRRFLELIEERMGDELIIAP' A
#
# COMPACT_ATOMS: atom_id res chain seq x y z
N MET A 1 6.03 3.79 4.61
CA MET A 1 5.07 4.84 5.00
C MET A 1 3.98 5.00 3.96
N TYR A 2 2.80 5.36 4.39
CA TYR A 2 1.66 5.53 3.47
C TYR A 2 1.68 6.93 2.85
N MET A 3 1.81 7.01 1.54
CA MET A 3 1.76 8.27 0.80
C MET A 3 0.49 9.08 1.11
N LEU A 4 -0.63 8.40 1.27
CA LEU A 4 -1.93 9.01 1.52
C LEU A 4 -1.95 9.96 2.73
N TYR A 5 -1.12 9.72 3.72
CA TYR A 5 -1.10 10.48 4.97
C TYR A 5 0.07 11.46 5.08
N LEU A 6 0.91 11.55 4.05
CA LEU A 6 2.00 12.52 4.01
C LEU A 6 1.52 13.84 3.40
N ASN A 7 1.94 14.94 3.98
CA ASN A 7 1.83 16.22 3.30
C ASN A 7 2.99 16.38 2.31
N SER A 8 2.97 17.44 1.49
CA SER A 8 3.96 17.64 0.44
C SER A 8 5.39 17.77 0.96
N ASP A 9 5.58 18.41 2.11
CA ASP A 9 6.92 18.56 2.70
C ASP A 9 7.44 17.24 3.25
N GLN A 10 6.59 16.47 3.90
CA GLN A 10 6.93 15.13 4.38
C GLN A 10 7.26 14.19 3.23
N PHE A 11 6.51 14.27 2.14
CA PHE A 11 6.75 13.47 0.96
C PHE A 11 8.09 13.83 0.30
N ALA A 12 8.38 15.12 0.14
CA ALA A 12 9.66 15.58 -0.41
C ALA A 12 10.84 15.11 0.46
N GLU A 13 10.72 15.20 1.78
CA GLU A 13 11.74 14.70 2.69
C GLU A 13 11.93 13.18 2.57
N ALA A 14 10.83 12.44 2.48
CA ALA A 14 10.89 10.98 2.33
C ALA A 14 11.64 10.59 1.05
N LEU A 15 11.45 11.30 -0.05
CA LEU A 15 12.12 11.03 -1.33
C LEU A 15 13.64 11.23 -1.27
N GLU A 16 14.16 11.96 -0.30
CA GLU A 16 15.61 12.10 -0.10
C GLU A 16 16.24 10.80 0.42
N ARG A 17 15.46 9.94 1.05
CA ARG A 17 15.92 8.72 1.71
C ARG A 17 15.37 7.45 1.09
N ILE A 18 14.22 7.52 0.45
CA ILE A 18 13.45 6.37 -0.04
C ILE A 18 13.30 6.50 -1.56
N ASP A 19 13.71 5.47 -2.26
CA ASP A 19 13.62 5.37 -3.72
C ASP A 19 12.64 4.27 -4.18
N THR A 20 11.95 3.65 -3.26
CA THR A 20 11.06 2.52 -3.54
C THR A 20 9.61 2.90 -3.25
N VAL A 21 8.77 2.80 -4.27
CA VAL A 21 7.31 3.00 -4.14
C VAL A 21 6.61 1.71 -4.46
N VAL A 22 5.70 1.29 -3.59
CA VAL A 22 4.85 0.12 -3.81
C VAL A 22 3.46 0.57 -4.19
N LEU A 23 3.00 0.14 -5.35
CA LEU A 23 1.65 0.41 -5.83
C LEU A 23 0.81 -0.85 -5.70
N PRO A 24 -0.16 -0.89 -4.78
CA PRO A 24 -1.06 -2.03 -4.69
C PRO A 24 -2.02 -2.04 -5.89
N ILE A 25 -2.15 -3.19 -6.52
CA ILE A 25 -3.05 -3.37 -7.66
C ILE A 25 -4.00 -4.53 -7.34
N GLY A 26 -5.27 -4.30 -7.55
CA GLY A 26 -6.29 -5.31 -7.34
C GLY A 26 -7.52 -5.00 -8.16
N MET A 27 -8.46 -5.94 -8.16
CA MET A 27 -9.69 -5.83 -8.93
C MET A 27 -10.88 -6.24 -8.09
N THR A 28 -11.99 -5.53 -8.26
CA THR A 28 -13.28 -5.91 -7.71
C THR A 28 -14.00 -6.76 -8.76
N GLU A 29 -14.10 -8.06 -8.51
CA GLU A 29 -14.72 -9.01 -9.42
C GLU A 29 -15.27 -10.23 -8.67
N ALA A 30 -15.99 -11.10 -9.36
CA ALA A 30 -16.52 -12.31 -8.77
C ALA A 30 -15.40 -13.30 -8.43
N HIS A 31 -15.43 -13.83 -7.20
CA HIS A 31 -14.48 -14.83 -6.69
C HIS A 31 -15.25 -16.06 -6.16
N GLY A 32 -16.10 -16.64 -7.00
CA GLY A 32 -17.04 -17.67 -6.61
C GLY A 32 -18.18 -17.11 -5.78
N HIS A 33 -19.01 -17.99 -5.19
CA HIS A 33 -20.14 -17.59 -4.35
C HIS A 33 -19.76 -17.30 -2.91
N HIS A 34 -18.55 -17.65 -2.48
CA HIS A 34 -18.11 -17.67 -1.08
C HIS A 34 -17.13 -16.55 -0.71
N CYS A 35 -16.44 -15.96 -1.68
CA CYS A 35 -15.46 -14.90 -1.43
C CYS A 35 -16.04 -13.53 -1.79
N PRO A 36 -15.63 -12.47 -1.08
CA PRO A 36 -16.09 -11.12 -1.39
C PRO A 36 -15.55 -10.65 -2.74
N LEU A 37 -16.28 -9.75 -3.38
CA LEU A 37 -15.86 -9.15 -4.65
C LEU A 37 -14.50 -8.44 -4.56
N GLY A 38 -14.19 -7.91 -3.39
CA GLY A 38 -12.94 -7.18 -3.16
C GLY A 38 -11.77 -8.04 -2.67
N THR A 39 -11.80 -9.35 -2.85
CA THR A 39 -10.74 -10.25 -2.40
C THR A 39 -9.35 -9.80 -2.87
N ASP A 40 -9.21 -9.43 -4.14
CA ASP A 40 -7.94 -8.98 -4.73
C ASP A 40 -7.50 -7.58 -4.27
N VAL A 41 -8.34 -6.87 -3.55
CA VAL A 41 -8.02 -5.58 -2.92
C VAL A 41 -7.72 -5.76 -1.44
N ILE A 42 -8.50 -6.59 -0.78
CA ILE A 42 -8.38 -6.85 0.66
C ILE A 42 -7.06 -7.53 1.00
N ILE A 43 -6.67 -8.53 0.21
CA ILE A 43 -5.43 -9.30 0.44
C ILE A 43 -4.19 -8.42 0.29
N PRO A 44 -3.97 -7.71 -0.81
CA PRO A 44 -2.82 -6.82 -0.93
C PRO A 44 -2.78 -5.74 0.15
N ARG A 45 -3.91 -5.18 0.53
CA ARG A 45 -3.98 -4.22 1.64
C ARG A 45 -3.42 -4.79 2.93
N ARG A 46 -3.85 -6.01 3.28
CA ARG A 46 -3.36 -6.64 4.51
C ARG A 46 -1.87 -6.94 4.43
N PHE A 47 -1.37 -7.39 3.28
CA PHE A 47 0.07 -7.55 3.07
C PHE A 47 0.83 -6.26 3.29
N LEU A 48 0.35 -5.15 2.76
CA LEU A 48 1.00 -3.86 2.90
C LEU A 48 0.98 -3.33 4.33
N GLU A 49 -0.07 -3.60 5.10
CA GLU A 49 -0.10 -3.27 6.53
C GLU A 49 1.03 -4.00 7.28
N LEU A 50 1.23 -5.28 6.98
CA LEU A 50 2.29 -6.08 7.60
C LEU A 50 3.68 -5.62 7.16
N ILE A 51 3.84 -5.23 5.90
CA ILE A 51 5.09 -4.69 5.37
C ILE A 51 5.39 -3.33 6.04
N GLU A 52 4.40 -2.47 6.16
CA GLU A 52 4.55 -1.16 6.82
C GLU A 52 5.03 -1.32 8.27
N GLU A 53 4.49 -2.27 9.01
CA GLU A 53 4.91 -2.54 10.39
C GLU A 53 6.39 -2.92 10.50
N ARG A 54 6.95 -3.56 9.47
CA ARG A 54 8.29 -4.12 9.50
C ARG A 54 9.33 -3.26 8.81
N MET A 55 8.94 -2.54 7.76
CA MET A 55 9.88 -1.81 6.91
C MET A 55 9.29 -0.51 6.36
N GLY A 56 8.41 0.11 7.12
CA GLY A 56 7.77 1.36 6.72
C GLY A 56 8.74 2.52 6.47
N ASP A 57 9.95 2.45 7.03
CA ASP A 57 10.98 3.46 6.80
C ASP A 57 11.75 3.28 5.49
N GLU A 58 11.54 2.17 4.79
CA GLU A 58 12.31 1.79 3.61
C GLU A 58 11.52 1.94 2.30
N LEU A 59 10.22 2.18 2.39
CA LEU A 59 9.36 2.27 1.20
C LEU A 59 8.16 3.19 1.42
N ILE A 60 7.63 3.67 0.30
CA ILE A 60 6.41 4.47 0.27
C ILE A 60 5.30 3.62 -0.35
N ILE A 61 4.16 3.55 0.32
CA ILE A 61 2.99 2.82 -0.16
C ILE A 61 2.04 3.81 -0.81
N ALA A 62 1.82 3.66 -2.11
CA ALA A 62 0.84 4.44 -2.85
C ALA A 62 -0.59 3.94 -2.56
N PRO A 63 -1.58 4.81 -2.67
CA PRO A 63 -2.99 4.42 -2.44
C PRO A 63 -3.54 3.48 -3.52
#